data_93c54240515cd243f942e3e208bd6933
#
_entry.id   93c54240515cd243f942e3e208bd6933
#
_cell.length_a   1.000
_cell.length_b   1.000
_cell.length_c   1.000
_cell.angle_alpha   90.00
_cell.angle_beta   90.00
_cell.angle_gamma   90.00
#
_symmetry.space_group_name_H-M   'P 1'
#
loop_
_entity.id
_entity.type
_entity.pdbx_description
1 polymer ?
#
loop_
_entity_poly.entity_id
_entity_poly.type
_entity_poly.pdbx_seq_one_letter_code
_entity_poly.pdbx_strand_id
1 'polypeptide(L)'
;MTRLLDRPAVPSLVAEATRASAQPRSLSREALQQVLLARCGAEWFAIPAAEVVRVSPVPRVHPLPHRRTESFRGVAALAGAIVPVIDLSALLGCARVPEGTVRRARMVQVGRADRSIAFEADEVPGVHSILSSSVRDLPVTVTVSTRRIGCGLVPTTHGIATLVDPARMHAEFDRAVGT
;
A
#
# COMPACT_ATOMS: atom_id res chain seq x y z
N MET A 1 -73.66 33.63 20.19
CA MET A 1 -73.21 33.23 18.83
C MET A 1 -71.69 33.32 18.78
N THR A 2 -71.19 32.21 18.69
CA THR A 2 -69.78 31.84 18.95
C THR A 2 -68.92 32.09 17.73
N ARG A 3 -67.81 32.81 17.84
CA ARG A 3 -66.73 32.80 16.85
C ARG A 3 -65.57 32.09 17.42
N LEU A 4 -65.43 30.85 17.04
CA LEU A 4 -64.23 30.03 17.17
C LEU A 4 -63.62 29.99 15.77
N LEU A 5 -62.50 30.58 15.54
CA LEU A 5 -61.57 30.33 14.43
C LEU A 5 -60.62 31.50 14.32
N ASP A 6 -59.55 31.47 15.12
CA ASP A 6 -58.28 32.08 14.67
C ASP A 6 -57.16 31.43 15.46
N ARG A 7 -56.65 30.32 14.94
CA ARG A 7 -55.37 29.76 15.32
C ARG A 7 -54.39 30.09 14.20
N PRO A 8 -53.38 30.93 14.42
CA PRO A 8 -52.37 31.09 13.39
C PRO A 8 -51.63 29.76 13.21
N ALA A 9 -51.68 29.28 12.00
CA ALA A 9 -50.87 28.14 11.54
C ALA A 9 -49.40 28.42 11.77
N VAL A 10 -48.68 27.44 12.28
CA VAL A 10 -47.22 27.47 12.50
C VAL A 10 -46.52 26.89 11.26
N PRO A 11 -46.24 27.67 10.20
CA PRO A 11 -45.52 27.15 9.01
C PRO A 11 -44.02 27.19 9.15
N SER A 12 -43.47 27.85 10.20
CA SER A 12 -42.04 28.10 10.25
C SER A 12 -41.18 26.94 10.76
N LEU A 13 -41.71 26.14 11.69
CA LEU A 13 -40.94 25.03 12.26
C LEU A 13 -40.82 23.83 11.32
N VAL A 14 -41.80 23.59 10.45
CA VAL A 14 -41.73 22.50 9.45
C VAL A 14 -40.73 22.88 8.34
N ALA A 15 -40.70 24.15 7.94
CA ALA A 15 -39.76 24.62 6.91
C ALA A 15 -38.29 24.63 7.38
N GLU A 16 -38.03 24.88 8.66
CA GLU A 16 -36.70 24.80 9.22
C GLU A 16 -36.21 23.34 9.39
N ALA A 17 -37.08 22.45 9.85
CA ALA A 17 -36.76 21.02 9.93
C ALA A 17 -36.51 20.41 8.54
N THR A 18 -37.22 20.85 7.51
CA THR A 18 -37.01 20.37 6.13
C THR A 18 -35.74 20.94 5.51
N ARG A 19 -35.34 22.19 5.83
CA ARG A 19 -34.08 22.75 5.38
C ARG A 19 -32.85 22.13 6.09
N ALA A 20 -32.97 21.78 7.37
CA ALA A 20 -31.91 21.08 8.10
C ALA A 20 -31.69 19.64 7.58
N SER A 21 -32.74 19.00 7.05
CA SER A 21 -32.64 17.67 6.41
C SER A 21 -32.16 17.73 4.96
N ALA A 22 -32.23 18.89 4.31
CA ALA A 22 -31.85 19.10 2.90
C ALA A 22 -30.44 19.67 2.72
N GLN A 23 -29.67 19.88 3.80
CA GLN A 23 -28.25 20.08 3.62
C GLN A 23 -27.66 18.75 3.14
N PRO A 24 -27.13 18.66 1.90
CA PRO A 24 -26.34 17.53 1.53
C PRO A 24 -25.20 17.50 2.55
N ARG A 25 -25.20 16.48 3.42
CA ARG A 25 -23.96 16.07 4.06
C ARG A 25 -23.00 15.89 2.90
N SER A 26 -22.12 16.86 2.72
CA SER A 26 -20.88 16.64 2.02
C SER A 26 -20.14 15.58 2.86
N LEU A 27 -20.50 14.33 2.65
CA LEU A 27 -19.61 13.22 2.93
C LEU A 27 -18.40 13.60 2.09
N SER A 28 -17.42 14.23 2.73
CA SER A 28 -16.06 14.24 2.20
C SER A 28 -15.85 12.81 1.78
N ARG A 29 -15.84 12.57 0.47
CA ARG A 29 -15.50 11.27 -0.08
C ARG A 29 -14.07 11.07 0.37
N GLU A 30 -13.91 10.47 1.56
CA GLU A 30 -12.60 10.10 2.05
C GLU A 30 -11.97 9.31 0.94
N ALA A 31 -10.86 9.82 0.41
CA ALA A 31 -10.21 9.21 -0.74
C ALA A 31 -9.76 7.81 -0.33
N LEU A 32 -10.37 6.80 -0.96
CA LEU A 32 -9.97 5.41 -0.82
C LEU A 32 -8.77 5.18 -1.73
N GLN A 33 -7.70 4.69 -1.17
CA GLN A 33 -6.52 4.26 -1.91
C GLN A 33 -6.46 2.74 -1.92
N GLN A 34 -6.26 2.15 -3.10
CA GLN A 34 -6.04 0.71 -3.25
C GLN A 34 -4.55 0.41 -3.07
N VAL A 35 -4.24 -0.52 -2.19
CA VAL A 35 -2.87 -0.95 -1.91
C VAL A 35 -2.78 -2.48 -1.94
N LEU A 36 -1.68 -2.99 -2.48
CA LEU A 36 -1.30 -4.39 -2.30
C LEU A 36 -0.60 -4.51 -0.95
N LEU A 37 -1.05 -5.43 -0.10
CA LEU A 37 -0.32 -5.79 1.11
C LEU A 37 0.70 -6.86 0.79
N ALA A 38 1.93 -6.66 1.24
CA ALA A 38 3.02 -7.61 1.10
C ALA A 38 3.84 -7.66 2.38
N ARG A 39 4.17 -8.86 2.85
CA ARG A 39 5.07 -9.06 3.98
C ARG A 39 6.46 -9.41 3.48
N CYS A 40 7.46 -8.70 3.97
CA CYS A 40 8.86 -8.99 3.70
C CYS A 40 9.61 -9.04 5.03
N GLY A 41 10.09 -10.21 5.38
CA GLY A 41 10.62 -10.43 6.72
C GLY A 41 9.51 -10.30 7.78
N ALA A 42 9.79 -9.53 8.81
CA ALA A 42 8.84 -9.26 9.90
C ALA A 42 7.92 -8.06 9.61
N GLU A 43 8.10 -7.34 8.50
CA GLU A 43 7.43 -6.08 8.24
C GLU A 43 6.36 -6.20 7.13
N TRP A 44 5.27 -5.43 7.29
CA TRP A 44 4.22 -5.29 6.30
C TRP A 44 4.38 -4.00 5.51
N PHE A 45 4.19 -4.11 4.21
CA PHE A 45 4.23 -2.99 3.27
C PHE A 45 2.89 -2.87 2.55
N ALA A 46 2.40 -1.63 2.44
CA ALA A 46 1.23 -1.26 1.66
C ALA A 46 1.71 -0.54 0.40
N ILE A 47 1.74 -1.25 -0.73
CA ILE A 47 2.23 -0.76 -2.01
C ILE A 47 1.04 -0.24 -2.81
N PRO A 48 1.03 1.01 -3.32
CA PRO A 48 -0.05 1.48 -4.18
C PRO A 48 -0.32 0.51 -5.33
N ALA A 49 -1.58 0.07 -5.48
CA ALA A 49 -1.94 -0.95 -6.46
C ALA A 49 -1.62 -0.54 -7.90
N ALA A 50 -1.60 0.77 -8.18
CA ALA A 50 -1.22 1.32 -9.47
C ALA A 50 0.24 1.04 -9.88
N GLU A 51 1.11 0.78 -8.90
CA GLU A 51 2.52 0.43 -9.14
C GLU A 51 2.74 -1.06 -9.34
N VAL A 52 1.73 -1.88 -9.03
CA VAL A 52 1.85 -3.34 -9.11
C VAL A 52 1.49 -3.81 -10.51
N VAL A 53 2.48 -4.34 -11.21
CA VAL A 53 2.28 -4.94 -12.54
C VAL A 53 1.69 -6.33 -12.42
N ARG A 54 2.20 -7.13 -11.45
CA ARG A 54 1.82 -8.55 -11.32
C ARG A 54 2.21 -9.11 -9.96
N VAL A 55 1.42 -10.09 -9.52
CA VAL A 55 1.76 -11.03 -8.44
C VAL A 55 1.69 -12.45 -9.02
N SER A 56 2.73 -13.25 -8.81
CA SER A 56 2.83 -14.60 -9.36
C SER A 56 3.50 -15.57 -8.38
N PRO A 57 3.43 -16.88 -8.61
CA PRO A 57 4.33 -17.81 -7.94
C PRO A 57 5.80 -17.41 -8.14
N VAL A 58 6.66 -17.74 -7.19
CA VAL A 58 8.09 -17.41 -7.26
C VAL A 58 8.73 -18.23 -8.38
N PRO A 59 9.25 -17.59 -9.44
CA PRO A 59 9.95 -18.30 -10.51
C PRO A 59 11.38 -18.62 -10.10
N ARG A 60 12.10 -19.34 -10.95
CA ARG A 60 13.53 -19.53 -10.81
C ARG A 60 14.25 -18.18 -11.04
N VAL A 61 15.03 -17.75 -10.05
CA VAL A 61 15.88 -16.57 -10.16
C VAL A 61 17.29 -16.99 -10.58
N HIS A 62 17.83 -16.33 -11.58
CA HIS A 62 19.16 -16.59 -12.12
C HIS A 62 20.12 -15.48 -11.67
N PRO A 63 21.12 -15.78 -10.83
CA PRO A 63 22.10 -14.80 -10.41
C PRO A 63 22.95 -14.35 -11.61
N LEU A 64 23.33 -13.08 -11.64
CA LEU A 64 24.24 -12.56 -12.66
C LEU A 64 25.69 -12.64 -12.15
N PRO A 65 26.63 -13.17 -12.98
CA PRO A 65 28.05 -13.09 -12.67
C PRO A 65 28.49 -11.62 -12.52
N HIS A 66 29.40 -11.36 -11.58
CA HIS A 66 30.00 -10.04 -11.34
C HIS A 66 29.08 -8.92 -10.82
N ARG A 67 27.76 -9.18 -10.65
CA ARG A 67 26.81 -8.28 -9.99
C ARG A 67 26.29 -8.90 -8.70
N ARG A 68 27.00 -8.69 -7.60
CA ARG A 68 26.61 -9.17 -6.27
C ARG A 68 26.53 -7.99 -5.31
N THR A 69 25.35 -7.44 -5.17
CA THR A 69 25.02 -6.64 -3.98
C THR A 69 24.15 -7.50 -3.08
N GLU A 70 24.12 -7.24 -1.78
CA GLU A 70 23.28 -8.02 -0.85
C GLU A 70 21.79 -7.97 -1.22
N SER A 71 21.35 -6.89 -1.83
CA SER A 71 19.97 -6.67 -2.22
C SER A 71 19.63 -7.11 -3.66
N PHE A 72 20.59 -7.34 -4.56
CA PHE A 72 20.33 -7.79 -5.92
C PHE A 72 20.48 -9.30 -6.04
N ARG A 73 19.39 -10.02 -6.32
CA ARG A 73 19.37 -11.49 -6.43
C ARG A 73 19.69 -12.02 -7.83
N GLY A 74 19.47 -11.21 -8.87
CA GLY A 74 19.63 -11.63 -10.25
C GLY A 74 18.46 -11.25 -11.14
N VAL A 75 18.10 -12.11 -12.08
CA VAL A 75 17.01 -11.91 -13.03
C VAL A 75 16.07 -13.10 -13.06
N ALA A 76 14.81 -12.87 -13.39
CA ALA A 76 13.81 -13.91 -13.59
C ALA A 76 12.96 -13.65 -14.84
N ALA A 77 12.46 -14.71 -15.45
CA ALA A 77 11.50 -14.62 -16.54
C ALA A 77 10.08 -14.46 -15.95
N LEU A 78 9.47 -13.31 -16.20
CA LEU A 78 8.11 -12.99 -15.77
C LEU A 78 7.29 -12.59 -17.00
N ALA A 79 6.29 -13.39 -17.33
CA ALA A 79 5.39 -13.14 -18.48
C ALA A 79 6.10 -12.83 -19.81
N GLY A 80 7.19 -13.55 -20.10
CA GLY A 80 7.94 -13.38 -21.35
C GLY A 80 8.99 -12.25 -21.32
N ALA A 81 9.10 -11.51 -20.23
CA ALA A 81 10.13 -10.50 -20.04
C ALA A 81 11.16 -10.94 -19.01
N ILE A 82 12.42 -10.50 -19.17
CA ILE A 82 13.47 -10.68 -18.17
C ILE A 82 13.42 -9.47 -17.24
N VAL A 83 13.18 -9.74 -15.96
CA VAL A 83 12.98 -8.71 -14.94
C VAL A 83 14.04 -8.85 -13.85
N PRO A 84 14.70 -7.74 -13.44
CA PRO A 84 15.61 -7.73 -12.28
C PRO A 84 14.85 -8.13 -11.00
N VAL A 85 15.51 -8.94 -10.16
CA VAL A 85 14.95 -9.40 -8.88
C VAL A 85 15.82 -8.90 -7.75
N ILE A 86 15.19 -8.24 -6.79
CA ILE A 86 15.85 -7.75 -5.57
C ILE A 86 15.34 -8.51 -4.34
N ASP A 87 16.14 -8.48 -3.30
CA ASP A 87 15.76 -8.87 -1.94
C ASP A 87 15.37 -7.62 -1.17
N LEU A 88 14.07 -7.39 -1.05
CA LEU A 88 13.54 -6.20 -0.37
C LEU A 88 13.88 -6.22 1.13
N SER A 89 13.92 -7.41 1.75
CA SER A 89 14.27 -7.54 3.16
C SER A 89 15.73 -7.14 3.40
N ALA A 90 16.65 -7.57 2.53
CA ALA A 90 18.06 -7.16 2.61
C ALA A 90 18.23 -5.67 2.31
N LEU A 91 17.51 -5.14 1.30
CA LEU A 91 17.54 -3.72 0.94
C LEU A 91 17.12 -2.81 2.09
N LEU A 92 16.10 -3.21 2.83
CA LEU A 92 15.51 -2.44 3.92
C LEU A 92 16.00 -2.84 5.31
N GLY A 93 16.86 -3.85 5.41
CA GLY A 93 17.35 -4.35 6.68
C GLY A 93 16.24 -4.92 7.58
N CYS A 94 15.17 -5.47 6.98
CA CYS A 94 14.08 -6.06 7.72
C CYS A 94 14.55 -7.31 8.48
N ALA A 95 14.05 -7.49 9.70
CA ALA A 95 14.31 -8.70 10.47
C ALA A 95 13.78 -9.93 9.71
N ARG A 96 14.53 -11.03 9.73
CA ARG A 96 14.11 -12.28 9.08
C ARG A 96 12.88 -12.85 9.78
N VAL A 97 12.04 -13.54 9.01
CA VAL A 97 10.92 -14.29 9.55
C VAL A 97 11.45 -15.40 10.45
N PRO A 98 10.87 -15.63 11.64
CA PRO A 98 11.26 -16.74 12.51
C PRO A 98 11.20 -18.10 11.77
N GLU A 99 12.10 -19.00 12.14
CA GLU A 99 12.08 -20.38 11.64
C GLU A 99 10.74 -21.06 11.98
N GLY A 100 10.23 -21.88 11.05
CA GLY A 100 8.94 -22.56 11.21
C GLY A 100 7.72 -21.77 10.74
N THR A 101 7.88 -20.51 10.36
CA THR A 101 6.76 -19.73 9.78
C THR A 101 6.43 -20.27 8.38
N VAL A 102 5.15 -20.62 8.16
CA VAL A 102 4.67 -21.03 6.83
C VAL A 102 4.78 -19.85 5.88
N ARG A 103 5.61 -19.99 4.86
CA ARG A 103 5.78 -19.00 3.80
C ARG A 103 4.86 -19.33 2.63
N ARG A 104 4.04 -18.38 2.26
CA ARG A 104 3.26 -18.40 1.02
C ARG A 104 3.87 -17.40 0.03
N ALA A 105 5.17 -17.58 -0.22
CA ALA A 105 5.96 -16.64 -1.00
C ALA A 105 5.34 -16.37 -2.38
N ARG A 106 5.40 -15.10 -2.78
CA ARG A 106 4.96 -14.61 -4.08
C ARG A 106 6.01 -13.68 -4.65
N MET A 107 6.14 -13.72 -5.97
CA MET A 107 6.91 -12.71 -6.69
C MET A 107 5.99 -11.53 -6.98
N VAL A 108 6.37 -10.35 -6.53
CA VAL A 108 5.68 -9.08 -6.76
C VAL A 108 6.50 -8.28 -7.76
N GLN A 109 5.92 -7.98 -8.91
CA GLN A 109 6.52 -7.15 -9.95
C GLN A 109 5.90 -5.76 -9.86
N VAL A 110 6.73 -4.74 -9.74
CA VAL A 110 6.33 -3.34 -9.60
C VAL A 110 7.01 -2.48 -10.66
N GLY A 111 6.43 -1.31 -10.93
CA GLY A 111 6.93 -0.38 -11.94
C GLY A 111 6.08 -0.34 -13.19
N ARG A 112 6.67 0.10 -14.31
CA ARG A 112 6.03 0.13 -15.62
C ARG A 112 6.53 -1.04 -16.47
N ALA A 113 5.78 -1.39 -17.52
CA ALA A 113 6.08 -2.56 -18.36
C ALA A 113 7.50 -2.58 -18.93
N ASP A 114 8.04 -1.41 -19.26
CA ASP A 114 9.38 -1.21 -19.81
C ASP A 114 10.48 -1.06 -18.75
N ARG A 115 10.10 -0.79 -17.51
CA ARG A 115 11.01 -0.53 -16.39
C ARG A 115 10.46 -1.11 -15.09
N SER A 116 10.37 -2.42 -15.07
CA SER A 116 9.84 -3.14 -13.91
C SER A 116 10.92 -3.89 -13.16
N ILE A 117 10.74 -4.00 -11.86
CA ILE A 117 11.60 -4.74 -10.94
C ILE A 117 10.70 -5.68 -10.15
N ALA A 118 11.23 -6.83 -9.75
CA ALA A 118 10.50 -7.80 -8.94
C ALA A 118 11.20 -8.06 -7.61
N PHE A 119 10.42 -8.40 -6.61
CA PHE A 119 10.93 -8.88 -5.32
C PHE A 119 10.06 -10.03 -4.80
N GLU A 120 10.66 -10.88 -3.99
CA GLU A 120 9.95 -11.95 -3.30
C GLU A 120 9.35 -11.43 -2.01
N ALA A 121 8.04 -11.56 -1.85
CA ALA A 121 7.33 -11.32 -0.62
C ALA A 121 7.00 -12.65 0.06
N ASP A 122 7.16 -12.73 1.39
CA ASP A 122 6.86 -13.94 2.17
C ASP A 122 5.36 -14.25 2.19
N GLU A 123 4.53 -13.22 2.08
CA GLU A 123 3.08 -13.33 2.07
C GLU A 123 2.44 -12.15 1.33
N VAL A 124 1.41 -12.42 0.55
CA VAL A 124 0.63 -11.40 -0.17
C VAL A 124 -0.84 -11.75 -0.02
N PRO A 125 -1.55 -11.17 0.98
CA PRO A 125 -2.98 -11.45 1.18
C PRO A 125 -3.86 -10.90 0.06
N GLY A 126 -3.42 -9.84 -0.62
CA GLY A 126 -4.14 -9.24 -1.74
C GLY A 126 -4.21 -7.73 -1.71
N VAL A 127 -5.14 -7.18 -2.49
CA VAL A 127 -5.39 -5.74 -2.57
C VAL A 127 -6.41 -5.34 -1.51
N HIS A 128 -6.11 -4.26 -0.80
CA HIS A 128 -6.94 -3.69 0.26
C HIS A 128 -7.23 -2.23 -0.01
N SER A 129 -8.41 -1.77 0.43
CA SER A 129 -8.76 -0.36 0.42
C SER A 129 -8.36 0.28 1.75
N ILE A 130 -7.61 1.35 1.70
CA ILE A 130 -7.27 2.16 2.87
C ILE A 130 -7.87 3.55 2.73
N LEU A 131 -8.27 4.15 3.84
CA LEU A 131 -8.70 5.54 3.89
C LEU A 131 -7.47 6.43 3.96
N SER A 132 -7.39 7.47 3.13
CA SER A 132 -6.27 8.43 3.19
C SER A 132 -6.16 9.09 4.57
N SER A 133 -7.28 9.28 5.26
CA SER A 133 -7.34 9.80 6.64
C SER A 133 -6.78 8.84 7.70
N SER A 134 -6.63 7.55 7.38
CA SER A 134 -6.05 6.55 8.30
C SER A 134 -4.52 6.51 8.25
N VAL A 135 -3.91 7.18 7.27
CA VAL A 135 -2.45 7.25 7.14
C VAL A 135 -1.88 8.11 8.26
N ARG A 136 -0.91 7.59 8.98
CA ARG A 136 -0.18 8.28 10.04
C ARG A 136 1.26 8.51 9.63
N ASP A 137 1.88 9.54 10.18
CA ASP A 137 3.28 9.84 9.95
C ASP A 137 4.19 8.71 10.44
N LEU A 138 5.34 8.56 9.77
CA LEU A 138 6.35 7.59 10.18
C LEU A 138 7.02 8.04 11.50
N PRO A 139 6.92 7.25 12.58
CA PRO A 139 7.59 7.59 13.84
C PRO A 139 9.12 7.58 13.66
N VAL A 140 9.81 8.29 14.55
CA VAL A 140 11.29 8.37 14.55
C VAL A 140 11.93 7.00 14.77
N THR A 141 11.20 6.08 15.41
CA THR A 141 11.65 4.72 15.75
C THR A 141 11.67 3.74 14.58
N VAL A 142 11.04 4.09 13.45
CA VAL A 142 11.10 3.24 12.23
C VAL A 142 12.53 3.24 11.69
N THR A 143 12.98 2.08 11.20
CA THR A 143 14.34 1.93 10.66
C THR A 143 14.62 2.95 9.55
N VAL A 144 15.85 3.42 9.45
CA VAL A 144 16.25 4.38 8.41
C VAL A 144 15.95 3.82 7.03
N SER A 145 16.11 2.51 6.84
CA SER A 145 15.88 1.84 5.55
C SER A 145 14.40 1.84 5.15
N THR A 146 13.49 1.53 6.08
CA THR A 146 12.05 1.59 5.82
C THR A 146 11.59 3.00 5.50
N ARG A 147 12.21 4.04 6.11
CA ARG A 147 11.96 5.44 5.77
C ARG A 147 12.38 5.82 4.34
N ARG A 148 13.34 5.09 3.76
CA ARG A 148 13.77 5.39 2.38
C ARG A 148 12.66 5.18 1.37
N ILE A 149 11.77 4.21 1.58
CA ILE A 149 10.67 3.92 0.69
C ILE A 149 9.29 4.29 1.26
N GLY A 150 9.17 4.45 2.58
CA GLY A 150 7.90 4.71 3.25
C GLY A 150 7.55 6.20 3.30
N CYS A 151 6.25 6.50 3.22
CA CYS A 151 5.70 7.84 3.44
C CYS A 151 4.71 7.90 4.61
N GLY A 152 4.30 6.77 5.17
CA GLY A 152 3.36 6.73 6.29
C GLY A 152 3.15 5.33 6.84
N LEU A 153 2.34 5.23 7.89
CA LEU A 153 1.87 3.96 8.45
C LEU A 153 0.36 3.87 8.29
N VAL A 154 -0.12 2.67 7.95
CA VAL A 154 -1.54 2.39 7.84
C VAL A 154 -1.92 1.16 8.68
N PRO A 155 -3.02 1.23 9.46
CA PRO A 155 -3.55 0.06 10.13
C PRO A 155 -4.21 -0.86 9.10
N THR A 156 -3.92 -2.16 9.21
CA THR A 156 -4.51 -3.19 8.36
C THR A 156 -5.01 -4.35 9.19
N THR A 157 -5.72 -5.31 8.58
CA THR A 157 -6.16 -6.55 9.26
C THR A 157 -4.99 -7.46 9.67
N HIS A 158 -3.81 -7.23 9.08
CA HIS A 158 -2.58 -8.00 9.36
C HIS A 158 -1.61 -7.27 10.31
N GLY A 159 -2.01 -6.11 10.82
CA GLY A 159 -1.18 -5.25 11.65
C GLY A 159 -0.90 -3.89 11.00
N ILE A 160 0.13 -3.22 11.46
CA ILE A 160 0.53 -1.92 10.90
C ILE A 160 1.44 -2.17 9.69
N ALA A 161 1.09 -1.58 8.55
CA ALA A 161 1.90 -1.64 7.34
C ALA A 161 2.53 -0.29 7.02
N THR A 162 3.73 -0.30 6.47
CA THR A 162 4.39 0.88 5.92
C THR A 162 3.80 1.21 4.56
N LEU A 163 3.19 2.39 4.42
CA LEU A 163 2.72 2.89 3.12
C LEU A 163 3.94 3.30 2.29
N VAL A 164 4.06 2.70 1.11
CA VAL A 164 5.20 2.89 0.21
C VAL A 164 4.99 4.12 -0.67
N ASP A 165 6.00 4.98 -0.73
CA ASP A 165 6.09 6.06 -1.73
C ASP A 165 6.67 5.50 -3.03
N PRO A 166 5.93 5.54 -4.16
CA PRO A 166 6.37 4.96 -5.42
C PRO A 166 7.68 5.55 -5.93
N ALA A 167 7.84 6.86 -5.86
CA ALA A 167 9.03 7.53 -6.39
C ALA A 167 10.29 7.14 -5.61
N ARG A 168 10.17 7.09 -4.28
CA ARG A 168 11.26 6.64 -3.41
C ARG A 168 11.58 5.16 -3.62
N MET A 169 10.54 4.32 -3.74
CA MET A 169 10.71 2.89 -4.01
C MET A 169 11.49 2.66 -5.30
N HIS A 170 11.11 3.32 -6.40
CA HIS A 170 11.82 3.19 -7.67
C HIS A 170 13.26 3.66 -7.57
N ALA A 171 13.51 4.79 -6.90
CA ALA A 171 14.87 5.29 -6.70
C ALA A 171 15.77 4.34 -5.90
N GLU A 172 15.22 3.66 -4.87
CA GLU A 172 15.98 2.64 -4.13
C GLU A 172 16.22 1.37 -4.96
N PHE A 173 15.24 0.97 -5.76
CA PHE A 173 15.36 -0.21 -6.63
C PHE A 173 16.38 0.03 -7.75
N ASP A 174 16.38 1.19 -8.38
CA ASP A 174 17.38 1.56 -9.39
C ASP A 174 18.79 1.51 -8.79
N ARG A 175 18.97 2.03 -7.57
CA ARG A 175 20.25 1.92 -6.85
C ARG A 175 20.65 0.48 -6.57
N ALA A 176 19.72 -0.38 -6.16
CA ALA A 176 20.00 -1.78 -5.88
C ALA A 176 20.42 -2.55 -7.14
N VAL A 177 19.86 -2.22 -8.29
CA VAL A 177 20.20 -2.83 -9.60
C VAL A 177 21.46 -2.21 -10.21
N GLY A 178 21.89 -1.03 -9.74
CA GLY A 178 23.10 -0.36 -10.22
C GLY A 178 22.92 0.32 -11.59
N THR A 179 21.73 0.90 -11.80
CA THR A 179 21.44 1.79 -12.93
C THR A 179 21.56 3.24 -12.55
#